data_ffe0e7ae8bb091bad8ab5dfb3b8fffac
#
_entry.id   ffe0e7ae8bb091bad8ab5dfb3b8fffac
#
_cell.length_a   1.000
_cell.length_b   1.000
_cell.length_c   1.000
_cell.angle_alpha   90.00
_cell.angle_beta   90.00
_cell.angle_gamma   90.00
#
_symmetry.space_group_name_H-M   'P 1'
#
loop_
_entity.id
_entity.type
_entity.pdbx_description
1 polymer ?
#
loop_
_entity_poly.entity_id
_entity_poly.type
_entity_poly.pdbx_seq_one_letter_code
_entity_poly.pdbx_strand_id
1 'polypeptide(L)'
;TLFRSRERMNNAFDDLTYYKSLAYKLYDPASIDGSALTAPPELSQLTYANEYNLDVYSTQGNGMKVHKEGVEFQFASRRIESLKTRVTVYGAWIKTVYSSDSPKYKASSILLDNKQLKYVGLYQGENGTESQAFNTNFMFDTYIQRLGLTFSTSAQCTWYTNRRNLWNDGVPVSYIDQSGETHLFREEDKNNIQLQHLVEKYSATYFERTTVPFYMDINLKASKRIGKYLNLAFYVNRLLGIYPDYTLRGVLQRRTSESPYFGMEMNLTF
;
A
#
# COMPACT_ATOMS: atom_id res chain seq x y z
N THR A 1 -25.17 -3.07 -19.69
CA THR A 1 -25.48 -2.79 -18.29
C THR A 1 -24.45 -1.80 -17.77
N LEU A 2 -24.87 -0.83 -16.99
CA LEU A 2 -24.04 0.18 -16.34
C LEU A 2 -24.38 0.17 -14.84
N PHE A 3 -23.36 0.07 -13.99
CA PHE A 3 -23.51 0.11 -12.55
C PHE A 3 -22.65 1.25 -11.98
N ARG A 4 -23.19 1.92 -10.98
CA ARG A 4 -22.44 2.84 -10.14
C ARG A 4 -22.43 2.29 -8.73
N SER A 5 -21.27 2.18 -8.13
CA SER A 5 -21.11 1.74 -6.75
C SER A 5 -20.50 2.85 -5.89
N ARG A 6 -20.92 2.89 -4.64
CA ARG A 6 -20.33 3.75 -3.61
C ARG A 6 -20.39 3.02 -2.28
N GLU A 7 -19.23 2.86 -1.67
CA GLU A 7 -19.07 2.18 -0.38
C GLU A 7 -18.31 3.08 0.59
N ARG A 8 -18.76 3.09 1.84
CA ARG A 8 -18.08 3.77 2.94
C ARG A 8 -17.94 2.81 4.11
N MET A 9 -16.74 2.65 4.61
CA MET A 9 -16.43 1.93 5.85
C MET A 9 -15.74 2.90 6.80
N ASN A 10 -16.20 2.97 8.04
CA ASN A 10 -15.64 3.87 9.06
C ASN A 10 -14.75 3.14 10.07
N ASN A 11 -14.79 1.80 10.09
CA ASN A 11 -14.09 0.96 11.04
C ASN A 11 -13.28 -0.11 10.31
N ALA A 12 -12.61 0.27 9.22
CA ALA A 12 -11.70 -0.64 8.55
C ALA A 12 -10.44 -0.83 9.40
N PHE A 13 -9.75 -1.90 9.10
CA PHE A 13 -8.49 -2.26 9.73
C PHE A 13 -7.46 -1.15 9.63
N ASP A 14 -6.82 -0.80 10.75
CA ASP A 14 -5.80 0.25 10.87
C ASP A 14 -4.69 -0.20 11.81
N ASP A 15 -3.48 0.28 11.55
CA ASP A 15 -2.36 0.15 12.47
C ASP A 15 -2.41 1.29 13.48
N LEU A 16 -2.79 0.96 14.71
CA LEU A 16 -2.79 1.91 15.82
C LEU A 16 -1.42 1.91 16.50
N THR A 17 -0.95 3.08 16.90
CA THR A 17 0.32 3.22 17.61
C THR A 17 0.07 3.70 19.02
N TYR A 18 0.90 3.25 19.94
CA TYR A 18 0.88 3.60 21.36
C TYR A 18 2.31 3.84 21.82
N TYR A 19 2.47 4.61 22.88
CA TYR A 19 3.76 4.76 23.53
C TYR A 19 3.75 4.13 24.92
N LYS A 20 4.91 3.75 25.38
CA LYS A 20 5.15 3.28 26.73
C LYS A 20 6.36 3.99 27.30
N SER A 21 6.19 4.53 28.50
CA SER A 21 7.28 5.10 29.30
C SER A 21 7.61 4.15 30.45
N LEU A 22 8.86 3.71 30.53
CA LEU A 22 9.36 2.86 31.59
C LEU A 22 10.45 3.59 32.35
N ALA A 23 10.18 3.88 33.61
CA ALA A 23 11.18 4.40 34.51
C ALA A 23 12.23 3.34 34.86
N TYR A 24 13.49 3.72 34.83
CA TYR A 24 14.60 2.88 35.28
C TYR A 24 15.65 3.72 36.00
N LYS A 25 16.50 3.06 36.78
CA LYS A 25 17.61 3.70 37.48
C LYS A 25 18.86 3.53 36.64
N LEU A 26 19.45 4.66 36.22
CA LEU A 26 20.77 4.68 35.59
C LEU A 26 21.80 4.89 36.70
N TYR A 27 22.50 3.85 37.09
CA TYR A 27 23.53 3.88 38.11
C TYR A 27 24.83 4.46 37.51
N ASP A 28 25.49 5.34 38.31
CA ASP A 28 26.77 5.95 37.93
C ASP A 28 27.94 5.12 38.50
N PRO A 29 28.69 4.41 37.65
CA PRO A 29 29.85 3.65 38.12
C PRO A 29 30.96 4.52 38.69
N ALA A 30 31.06 5.78 38.26
CA ALA A 30 32.08 6.70 38.74
C ALA A 30 31.81 7.27 40.16
N SER A 31 30.60 6.97 40.71
CA SER A 31 30.22 7.43 42.05
C SER A 31 30.96 6.72 43.20
N ILE A 32 31.75 5.67 42.87
CA ILE A 32 32.56 4.91 43.83
C ILE A 32 34.03 4.90 43.35
N ASP A 33 34.95 5.14 44.29
CA ASP A 33 36.36 4.90 44.02
C ASP A 33 36.66 3.38 43.89
N GLY A 34 36.82 2.97 42.66
CA GLY A 34 37.09 1.53 42.32
C GLY A 34 38.44 1.01 42.78
N SER A 35 39.38 1.91 43.16
CA SER A 35 40.75 1.52 43.55
C SER A 35 40.81 0.78 44.90
N ALA A 36 39.80 1.00 45.75
CA ALA A 36 39.72 0.42 47.08
C ALA A 36 38.76 -0.83 47.16
N LEU A 37 38.15 -1.22 46.07
CA LEU A 37 37.18 -2.29 46.06
C LEU A 37 37.85 -3.68 46.05
N THR A 38 37.49 -4.52 47.03
CA THR A 38 37.91 -5.93 47.11
C THR A 38 36.88 -6.89 46.51
N ALA A 39 35.69 -6.40 46.22
CA ALA A 39 34.56 -7.11 45.61
C ALA A 39 33.73 -6.13 44.76
N PRO A 40 32.92 -6.61 43.80
CA PRO A 40 31.99 -5.76 43.04
C PRO A 40 31.08 -4.96 44.01
N PRO A 41 30.86 -3.64 43.80
CA PRO A 41 30.01 -2.84 44.65
C PRO A 41 28.57 -3.27 44.55
N GLU A 42 27.85 -3.21 45.69
CA GLU A 42 26.43 -3.39 45.67
C GLU A 42 25.72 -2.19 45.04
N LEU A 43 24.57 -2.40 44.39
CA LEU A 43 23.77 -1.32 43.77
C LEU A 43 23.38 -0.21 44.75
N SER A 44 23.23 -0.56 46.05
CA SER A 44 22.94 0.39 47.13
C SER A 44 24.02 1.43 47.40
N GLN A 45 25.26 1.14 46.97
CA GLN A 45 26.45 2.02 47.14
C GLN A 45 26.62 2.99 45.99
N LEU A 46 25.92 2.76 44.86
CA LEU A 46 26.02 3.61 43.67
C LEU A 46 24.96 4.71 43.69
N THR A 47 25.36 5.92 43.28
CA THR A 47 24.37 6.93 42.95
C THR A 47 23.64 6.62 41.67
N TYR A 48 22.42 7.06 41.53
CA TYR A 48 21.63 6.84 40.31
C TYR A 48 20.82 8.07 39.92
N ALA A 49 20.57 8.23 38.64
CA ALA A 49 19.57 9.10 38.07
C ALA A 49 18.32 8.28 37.69
N ASN A 50 17.13 8.85 37.88
CA ASN A 50 15.93 8.26 37.30
C ASN A 50 15.86 8.68 35.84
N GLU A 51 15.81 7.70 34.98
CA GLU A 51 15.70 7.87 33.54
C GLU A 51 14.45 7.15 33.04
N TYR A 52 13.96 7.53 31.86
CA TYR A 52 12.81 6.90 31.24
C TYR A 52 13.19 6.35 29.88
N ASN A 53 12.79 5.14 29.60
CA ASN A 53 12.85 4.57 28.26
C ASN A 53 11.50 4.78 27.58
N LEU A 54 11.50 5.52 26.49
CA LEU A 54 10.32 5.78 25.68
C LEU A 54 10.34 4.86 24.47
N ASP A 55 9.34 4.00 24.37
CA ASP A 55 9.16 3.09 23.25
C ASP A 55 7.78 3.29 22.61
N VAL A 56 7.71 3.13 21.29
CA VAL A 56 6.46 3.11 20.52
C VAL A 56 6.23 1.72 20.00
N TYR A 57 5.04 1.21 20.17
CA TYR A 57 4.60 -0.07 19.65
C TYR A 57 3.34 0.10 18.82
N SER A 58 3.14 -0.79 17.86
CA SER A 58 1.94 -0.83 17.03
C SER A 58 1.08 -2.03 17.40
N THR A 59 -0.22 -1.87 17.25
CA THR A 59 -1.21 -2.93 17.32
C THR A 59 -2.24 -2.73 16.23
N GLN A 60 -2.95 -3.80 15.94
CA GLN A 60 -3.99 -3.76 14.94
C GLN A 60 -5.32 -3.40 15.58
N GLY A 61 -6.07 -2.54 14.93
CA GLY A 61 -7.38 -2.09 15.39
C GLY A 61 -8.26 -1.60 14.26
N ASN A 62 -9.34 -0.97 14.61
CA ASN A 62 -10.32 -0.43 13.67
C ASN A 62 -10.33 1.10 13.81
N GLY A 63 -9.81 1.81 12.82
CA GLY A 63 -9.74 3.28 12.84
C GLY A 63 -9.72 3.87 11.44
N MET A 64 -9.51 3.02 10.43
CA MET A 64 -9.41 3.48 9.06
C MET A 64 -10.78 3.74 8.44
N LYS A 65 -10.89 4.86 7.76
CA LYS A 65 -12.01 5.22 6.89
C LYS A 65 -11.66 4.83 5.47
N VAL A 66 -12.56 4.09 4.83
CA VAL A 66 -12.41 3.70 3.43
C VAL A 66 -13.60 4.24 2.66
N HIS A 67 -13.30 5.00 1.62
CA HIS A 67 -14.29 5.48 0.67
C HIS A 67 -13.96 4.93 -0.72
N LYS A 68 -14.86 4.11 -1.25
CA LYS A 68 -14.77 3.57 -2.60
C LYS A 68 -15.90 4.11 -3.44
N GLU A 69 -15.59 4.50 -4.66
CA GLU A 69 -16.57 4.84 -5.67
C GLU A 69 -16.12 4.27 -7.01
N GLY A 70 -17.07 3.85 -7.82
CA GLY A 70 -16.76 3.23 -9.09
C GLY A 70 -17.90 3.24 -10.07
N VAL A 71 -17.54 3.03 -11.31
CA VAL A 71 -18.45 2.81 -12.43
C VAL A 71 -18.01 1.54 -13.14
N GLU A 72 -18.93 0.60 -13.27
CA GLU A 72 -18.73 -0.65 -13.99
C GLU A 72 -19.69 -0.71 -15.16
N PHE A 73 -19.23 -1.21 -16.29
CA PHE A 73 -20.04 -1.38 -17.46
C PHE A 73 -19.78 -2.72 -18.14
N GLN A 74 -20.84 -3.24 -18.74
CA GLN A 74 -20.77 -4.43 -19.57
C GLN A 74 -21.66 -4.25 -20.81
N PHE A 75 -21.07 -4.52 -21.95
CA PHE A 75 -21.74 -4.61 -23.24
C PHE A 75 -21.50 -5.98 -23.85
N ALA A 76 -22.55 -6.64 -24.35
CA ALA A 76 -22.44 -7.88 -25.10
C ALA A 76 -23.25 -7.73 -26.39
N SER A 77 -22.61 -7.95 -27.52
CA SER A 77 -23.27 -7.93 -28.82
C SER A 77 -24.11 -9.20 -29.02
N ARG A 78 -25.09 -9.13 -29.92
CA ARG A 78 -25.57 -10.34 -30.58
C ARG A 78 -24.44 -10.92 -31.43
N ARG A 79 -24.55 -12.17 -31.80
CA ARG A 79 -23.57 -12.76 -32.71
C ARG A 79 -23.60 -12.03 -34.04
N ILE A 80 -22.44 -11.59 -34.48
CA ILE A 80 -22.25 -10.97 -35.78
C ILE A 80 -22.11 -12.12 -36.81
N GLU A 81 -23.15 -12.38 -37.59
CA GLU A 81 -23.22 -13.59 -38.42
C GLU A 81 -22.16 -13.63 -39.51
N SER A 82 -21.74 -12.51 -40.07
CA SER A 82 -20.67 -12.42 -41.07
C SER A 82 -19.31 -12.89 -40.53
N LEU A 83 -19.03 -12.59 -39.26
CA LEU A 83 -17.80 -12.96 -38.57
C LEU A 83 -17.94 -14.22 -37.71
N LYS A 84 -19.16 -14.72 -37.54
CA LYS A 84 -19.47 -15.79 -36.58
C LYS A 84 -19.00 -15.50 -35.14
N THR A 85 -18.90 -14.23 -34.80
CA THR A 85 -18.26 -13.74 -33.57
C THR A 85 -19.26 -13.01 -32.70
N ARG A 86 -19.17 -13.23 -31.37
CA ARG A 86 -19.78 -12.40 -30.35
C ARG A 86 -18.70 -11.51 -29.73
N VAL A 87 -19.02 -10.25 -29.52
CA VAL A 87 -18.14 -9.30 -28.84
C VAL A 87 -18.73 -9.00 -27.48
N THR A 88 -17.90 -9.14 -26.44
CA THR A 88 -18.23 -8.69 -25.08
C THR A 88 -17.16 -7.70 -24.62
N VAL A 89 -17.61 -6.56 -24.12
CA VAL A 89 -16.74 -5.54 -23.54
C VAL A 89 -17.22 -5.27 -22.13
N TYR A 90 -16.34 -5.35 -21.16
CA TYR A 90 -16.62 -4.96 -19.80
C TYR A 90 -15.45 -4.19 -19.21
N GLY A 91 -15.74 -3.31 -18.28
CA GLY A 91 -14.72 -2.50 -17.66
C GLY A 91 -15.20 -1.86 -16.38
N ALA A 92 -14.23 -1.35 -15.63
CA ALA A 92 -14.47 -0.67 -14.39
C ALA A 92 -13.50 0.50 -14.21
N TRP A 93 -14.02 1.62 -13.76
CA TRP A 93 -13.27 2.69 -13.14
C TRP A 93 -13.55 2.66 -11.65
N ILE A 94 -12.49 2.58 -10.84
CA ILE A 94 -12.60 2.50 -9.39
C ILE A 94 -11.65 3.54 -8.79
N LYS A 95 -12.16 4.28 -7.81
CA LYS A 95 -11.39 5.16 -6.93
C LYS A 95 -11.55 4.71 -5.49
N THR A 96 -10.45 4.60 -4.77
CA THR A 96 -10.42 4.24 -3.36
C THR A 96 -9.59 5.26 -2.60
N VAL A 97 -10.17 5.77 -1.51
CA VAL A 97 -9.48 6.64 -0.55
C VAL A 97 -9.44 5.93 0.79
N TYR A 98 -8.25 5.75 1.31
CA TYR A 98 -7.98 5.28 2.67
C TYR A 98 -7.53 6.47 3.49
N SER A 99 -8.12 6.71 4.65
CA SER A 99 -7.70 7.76 5.56
C SER A 99 -7.89 7.33 7.01
N SER A 100 -7.01 7.76 7.89
CA SER A 100 -7.12 7.51 9.32
C SER A 100 -7.11 8.84 10.06
N ASP A 101 -8.02 8.99 11.02
CA ASP A 101 -8.02 10.08 11.98
C ASP A 101 -7.39 9.66 13.32
N SER A 102 -6.94 8.40 13.42
CA SER A 102 -6.30 7.88 14.62
C SER A 102 -4.98 8.59 14.86
N PRO A 103 -4.71 9.06 16.07
CA PRO A 103 -3.42 9.65 16.39
C PRO A 103 -2.30 8.64 16.24
N LYS A 104 -1.15 9.08 15.71
CA LYS A 104 0.03 8.24 15.51
C LYS A 104 1.17 8.72 16.41
N TYR A 105 1.70 7.80 17.22
CA TYR A 105 2.90 8.04 18.01
C TYR A 105 4.12 7.58 17.21
N LYS A 106 5.16 8.41 17.17
CA LYS A 106 6.44 8.08 16.52
C LYS A 106 7.59 8.41 17.46
N ALA A 107 8.44 7.43 17.71
CA ALA A 107 9.66 7.62 18.46
C ALA A 107 10.69 8.32 17.59
N SER A 108 11.38 9.29 18.15
CA SER A 108 12.49 9.97 17.53
C SER A 108 13.58 10.23 18.56
N SER A 109 14.83 10.34 18.11
CA SER A 109 15.95 10.64 18.98
C SER A 109 16.95 11.56 18.31
N ILE A 110 17.58 12.39 19.12
CA ILE A 110 18.68 13.26 18.71
C ILE A 110 19.87 13.05 19.64
N LEU A 111 21.07 13.15 19.11
CA LEU A 111 22.30 13.15 19.90
C LEU A 111 22.71 14.62 20.12
N LEU A 112 22.74 15.05 21.36
CA LEU A 112 23.15 16.40 21.75
C LEU A 112 24.16 16.26 22.91
N ASP A 113 25.31 16.90 22.79
CA ASP A 113 26.38 16.88 23.80
C ASP A 113 26.75 15.45 24.27
N ASN A 114 26.87 14.51 23.33
CA ASN A 114 27.09 13.07 23.57
C ASN A 114 26.00 12.35 24.38
N LYS A 115 24.85 13.01 24.63
CA LYS A 115 23.69 12.41 25.26
C LYS A 115 22.59 12.17 24.20
N GLN A 116 22.09 10.94 24.14
CA GLN A 116 20.94 10.62 23.30
C GLN A 116 19.66 11.05 24.02
N LEU A 117 18.96 11.99 23.42
CA LEU A 117 17.65 12.45 23.85
C LEU A 117 16.57 11.76 23.02
N LYS A 118 15.65 11.06 23.68
CA LYS A 118 14.53 10.36 23.04
C LYS A 118 13.24 11.16 23.27
N TYR A 119 12.43 11.23 22.25
CA TYR A 119 11.10 11.86 22.28
C TYR A 119 10.10 10.98 21.57
N VAL A 120 8.83 11.13 21.89
CA VAL A 120 7.74 10.52 21.15
C VAL A 120 6.82 11.62 20.67
N GLY A 121 6.77 11.86 19.38
CA GLY A 121 5.83 12.79 18.75
C GLY A 121 4.45 12.16 18.60
N LEU A 122 3.40 12.94 18.85
CA LEU A 122 2.00 12.59 18.57
C LEU A 122 1.54 13.37 17.35
N TYR A 123 1.21 12.66 16.27
CA TYR A 123 0.72 13.23 15.01
C TYR A 123 -0.77 12.93 14.86
N GLN A 124 -1.56 13.95 14.58
CA GLN A 124 -2.99 13.80 14.36
C GLN A 124 -3.29 13.78 12.87
N GLY A 125 -4.12 12.83 12.44
CA GLY A 125 -4.58 12.80 11.06
C GLY A 125 -3.48 12.42 10.08
N GLU A 126 -2.66 11.43 10.43
CA GLU A 126 -1.78 10.82 9.45
C GLU A 126 -2.62 10.19 8.36
N ASN A 127 -2.53 10.79 7.22
CA ASN A 127 -3.46 10.55 6.15
C ASN A 127 -3.09 9.30 5.40
N GLY A 128 -4.01 8.74 4.74
CA GLY A 128 -3.85 7.52 3.99
C GLY A 128 -3.40 7.78 2.55
N THR A 129 -4.04 7.07 1.65
CA THR A 129 -3.71 7.07 0.24
C THR A 129 -4.98 7.18 -0.61
N GLU A 130 -4.86 7.82 -1.76
CA GLU A 130 -5.86 7.76 -2.83
C GLU A 130 -5.30 6.92 -3.97
N SER A 131 -6.11 5.98 -4.47
CA SER A 131 -5.81 5.19 -5.65
C SER A 131 -6.96 5.23 -6.64
N GLN A 132 -6.64 5.17 -7.94
CA GLN A 132 -7.62 5.07 -9.02
C GLN A 132 -7.10 4.08 -10.05
N ALA A 133 -8.02 3.33 -10.65
CA ALA A 133 -7.71 2.44 -11.75
C ALA A 133 -8.84 2.46 -12.78
N PHE A 134 -8.49 2.36 -14.05
CA PHE A 134 -9.44 2.15 -15.14
C PHE A 134 -8.98 0.98 -16.00
N ASN A 135 -9.83 -0.05 -16.04
CA ASN A 135 -9.57 -1.29 -16.76
C ASN A 135 -10.70 -1.60 -17.72
N THR A 136 -10.39 -2.22 -18.84
CA THR A 136 -11.37 -2.79 -19.77
C THR A 136 -10.90 -4.13 -20.29
N ASN A 137 -11.86 -5.02 -20.54
CA ASN A 137 -11.62 -6.31 -21.17
C ASN A 137 -12.48 -6.40 -22.41
N PHE A 138 -11.85 -6.75 -23.53
CA PHE A 138 -12.50 -7.02 -24.80
C PHE A 138 -12.42 -8.52 -25.04
N MET A 139 -13.56 -9.17 -25.26
CA MET A 139 -13.65 -10.60 -25.55
C MET A 139 -14.31 -10.82 -26.89
N PHE A 140 -13.71 -11.67 -27.70
CA PHE A 140 -14.17 -12.05 -29.04
C PHE A 140 -14.30 -13.57 -29.08
N ASP A 141 -15.54 -14.07 -29.11
CA ASP A 141 -15.84 -15.49 -29.18
C ASP A 141 -16.32 -15.82 -30.60
N THR A 142 -15.48 -16.50 -31.35
CA THR A 142 -15.75 -16.92 -32.73
C THR A 142 -16.01 -18.40 -32.79
N TYR A 143 -17.21 -18.79 -33.19
CA TYR A 143 -17.62 -20.19 -33.31
C TYR A 143 -17.71 -20.65 -34.78
N ILE A 144 -16.90 -21.64 -35.15
CA ILE A 144 -16.88 -22.23 -36.48
C ILE A 144 -17.63 -23.55 -36.42
N GLN A 145 -18.92 -23.51 -36.75
CA GLN A 145 -19.84 -24.62 -36.60
C GLN A 145 -19.40 -25.89 -37.33
N ARG A 146 -18.90 -25.75 -38.57
CA ARG A 146 -18.42 -26.90 -39.38
C ARG A 146 -17.32 -27.73 -38.72
N LEU A 147 -16.49 -27.08 -37.88
CA LEU A 147 -15.35 -27.70 -37.24
C LEU A 147 -15.61 -28.01 -35.77
N GLY A 148 -16.74 -27.57 -35.20
CA GLY A 148 -17.01 -27.63 -33.77
C GLY A 148 -15.92 -26.90 -32.95
N LEU A 149 -15.38 -25.81 -33.50
CA LEU A 149 -14.25 -25.09 -32.97
C LEU A 149 -14.68 -23.71 -32.50
N THR A 150 -14.26 -23.33 -31.30
CA THR A 150 -14.45 -22.00 -30.74
C THR A 150 -13.08 -21.37 -30.50
N PHE A 151 -12.89 -20.16 -31.02
CA PHE A 151 -11.76 -19.29 -30.67
C PHE A 151 -12.25 -18.16 -29.76
N SER A 152 -11.66 -18.06 -28.59
CA SER A 152 -11.88 -16.96 -27.65
C SER A 152 -10.61 -16.15 -27.55
N THR A 153 -10.66 -14.92 -28.03
CA THR A 153 -9.56 -13.96 -27.87
C THR A 153 -9.97 -12.92 -26.86
N SER A 154 -9.10 -12.61 -25.91
CA SER A 154 -9.34 -11.51 -24.96
C SER A 154 -8.18 -10.53 -24.94
N ALA A 155 -8.50 -9.25 -24.89
CA ALA A 155 -7.55 -8.17 -24.65
C ALA A 155 -7.89 -7.53 -23.29
N GLN A 156 -6.96 -7.65 -22.34
CA GLN A 156 -7.07 -7.10 -21.00
C GLN A 156 -6.29 -5.79 -20.97
N CYS A 157 -7.00 -4.67 -20.92
CA CYS A 157 -6.42 -3.34 -20.98
C CYS A 157 -6.48 -2.68 -19.60
N THR A 158 -5.35 -2.21 -19.11
CA THR A 158 -5.27 -1.23 -18.03
C THR A 158 -4.92 0.11 -18.65
N TRP A 159 -5.85 1.07 -18.58
CA TRP A 159 -5.65 2.38 -19.17
C TRP A 159 -4.74 3.25 -18.33
N TYR A 160 -4.93 3.16 -17.01
CA TYR A 160 -4.04 3.76 -16.03
C TYR A 160 -4.30 3.20 -14.63
N THR A 161 -3.28 3.30 -13.79
CA THR A 161 -3.42 3.23 -12.34
C THR A 161 -2.74 4.44 -11.72
N ASN A 162 -3.44 5.12 -10.82
CA ASN A 162 -2.94 6.27 -10.11
C ASN A 162 -2.85 5.98 -8.61
N ARG A 163 -1.83 6.54 -7.98
CA ARG A 163 -1.71 6.53 -6.52
C ARG A 163 -1.08 7.81 -6.04
N ARG A 164 -1.55 8.33 -4.89
CA ARG A 164 -0.90 9.42 -4.16
C ARG A 164 -1.09 9.24 -2.67
N ASN A 165 -0.18 9.77 -1.89
CA ASN A 165 -0.39 9.97 -0.47
C ASN A 165 -1.27 11.21 -0.26
N LEU A 166 -2.15 11.17 0.73
CA LEU A 166 -2.92 12.34 1.13
C LEU A 166 -1.99 13.30 1.88
N TRP A 167 -2.25 14.58 1.72
CA TRP A 167 -1.40 15.61 2.28
C TRP A 167 -1.49 15.65 3.80
N ASN A 168 -0.36 15.85 4.47
CA ASN A 168 -0.24 16.26 5.85
C ASN A 168 0.98 17.19 6.00
N ASP A 169 1.06 17.94 7.08
CA ASP A 169 2.13 18.90 7.31
C ASP A 169 3.34 18.29 8.01
N GLY A 170 3.24 17.06 8.52
CA GLY A 170 4.30 16.39 9.26
C GLY A 170 4.60 17.00 10.64
N VAL A 171 3.77 17.91 11.12
CA VAL A 171 3.98 18.59 12.39
C VAL A 171 3.26 17.80 13.50
N PRO A 172 3.94 17.45 14.61
CA PRO A 172 3.27 16.82 15.72
C PRO A 172 2.36 17.80 16.46
N VAL A 173 1.27 17.32 17.01
CA VAL A 173 0.36 18.11 17.87
C VAL A 173 0.96 18.29 19.26
N SER A 174 1.63 17.25 19.75
CA SER A 174 2.28 17.20 21.05
C SER A 174 3.47 16.24 21.00
N TYR A 175 4.28 16.27 22.03
CA TYR A 175 5.37 15.34 22.21
C TYR A 175 5.52 14.92 23.67
N ILE A 176 6.09 13.74 23.88
CA ILE A 176 6.46 13.20 25.18
C ILE A 176 7.97 13.33 25.30
N ASP A 177 8.43 13.94 26.38
CA ASP A 177 9.84 14.12 26.67
C ASP A 177 10.44 12.93 27.44
N GLN A 178 11.71 13.07 27.82
CA GLN A 178 12.46 12.04 28.55
C GLN A 178 11.94 11.77 29.95
N SER A 179 11.23 12.72 30.58
CA SER A 179 10.60 12.54 31.87
C SER A 179 9.26 11.77 31.78
N GLY A 180 8.78 11.55 30.54
CA GLY A 180 7.47 10.97 30.28
C GLY A 180 6.33 11.99 30.33
N GLU A 181 6.65 13.29 30.41
CA GLU A 181 5.66 14.36 30.39
C GLU A 181 5.25 14.72 28.98
N THR A 182 3.98 15.07 28.81
CA THR A 182 3.41 15.46 27.51
C THR A 182 3.35 16.97 27.39
N HIS A 183 3.91 17.48 26.31
CA HIS A 183 3.96 18.90 25.98
C HIS A 183 3.25 19.17 24.66
N LEU A 184 2.59 20.31 24.54
CA LEU A 184 2.07 20.77 23.24
C LEU A 184 3.24 21.21 22.36
N PHE A 185 3.22 20.79 21.11
CA PHE A 185 4.19 21.26 20.11
C PHE A 185 3.75 22.60 19.53
N ARG A 186 4.58 23.60 19.65
CA ARG A 186 4.29 24.98 19.23
C ARG A 186 5.08 25.36 17.99
N GLU A 187 4.70 26.44 17.35
CA GLU A 187 5.39 26.94 16.16
C GLU A 187 6.88 27.29 16.44
N GLU A 188 7.17 27.79 17.63
CA GLU A 188 8.53 28.09 18.09
C GLU A 188 9.42 26.84 18.22
N ASP A 189 8.82 25.69 18.53
CA ASP A 189 9.51 24.40 18.68
C ASP A 189 10.10 23.87 17.37
N LYS A 190 9.59 24.32 16.23
CA LYS A 190 10.14 23.98 14.91
C LYS A 190 11.59 24.44 14.74
N ASN A 191 11.98 25.47 15.44
CA ASN A 191 13.33 26.04 15.42
C ASN A 191 14.17 25.58 16.62
N ASN A 192 13.60 24.88 17.58
CA ASN A 192 14.31 24.34 18.72
C ASN A 192 15.21 23.17 18.30
N ILE A 193 16.51 23.27 18.58
CA ILE A 193 17.49 22.22 18.20
C ILE A 193 17.13 20.82 18.73
N GLN A 194 16.46 20.76 19.89
CA GLN A 194 16.05 19.50 20.51
C GLN A 194 14.76 18.93 19.93
N LEU A 195 13.91 19.75 19.31
CA LEU A 195 12.55 19.38 18.90
C LEU A 195 12.32 19.42 17.39
N GLN A 196 13.15 20.18 16.64
CA GLN A 196 12.99 20.31 15.19
C GLN A 196 12.99 19.00 14.41
N HIS A 197 13.64 17.94 14.95
CA HIS A 197 13.68 16.62 14.34
C HIS A 197 12.37 15.85 14.46
N LEU A 198 11.42 16.32 15.30
CA LEU A 198 10.07 15.79 15.37
C LEU A 198 9.23 16.22 14.17
N VAL A 199 9.58 17.30 13.49
CA VAL A 199 8.88 17.70 12.27
C VAL A 199 9.30 16.79 11.12
N GLU A 200 8.37 16.00 10.59
CA GLU A 200 8.62 15.13 9.43
C GLU A 200 8.83 15.97 8.18
N LYS A 201 9.94 15.73 7.51
CA LYS A 201 10.28 16.39 6.24
C LYS A 201 9.93 15.49 5.08
N TYR A 202 8.92 15.86 4.32
CA TYR A 202 8.55 15.15 3.11
C TYR A 202 9.33 15.69 1.91
N SER A 203 9.66 14.80 0.98
CA SER A 203 10.19 15.23 -0.32
C SER A 203 9.12 16.00 -1.10
N ALA A 204 9.52 16.90 -1.99
CA ALA A 204 8.60 17.66 -2.84
C ALA A 204 7.62 16.75 -3.62
N THR A 205 8.04 15.53 -3.93
CA THR A 205 7.25 14.58 -4.72
C THR A 205 6.43 13.59 -3.88
N TYR A 206 6.48 13.67 -2.53
CA TYR A 206 5.84 12.67 -1.66
C TYR A 206 4.32 12.61 -1.83
N PHE A 207 3.68 13.76 -2.03
CA PHE A 207 2.23 13.88 -2.21
C PHE A 207 1.78 13.93 -3.68
N GLU A 208 2.73 13.91 -4.60
CA GLU A 208 2.42 13.90 -6.02
C GLU A 208 1.75 12.60 -6.44
N ARG A 209 0.85 12.73 -7.40
CA ARG A 209 0.19 11.58 -8.01
C ARG A 209 1.18 10.84 -8.91
N THR A 210 1.36 9.57 -8.63
CA THR A 210 2.09 8.65 -9.51
C THR A 210 1.11 7.97 -10.45
N THR A 211 1.43 7.91 -11.73
CA THR A 211 0.59 7.30 -12.76
C THR A 211 1.38 6.23 -13.49
N VAL A 212 0.84 5.02 -13.50
CA VAL A 212 1.25 3.96 -14.42
C VAL A 212 0.32 4.03 -15.63
N PRO A 213 0.83 4.36 -16.82
CA PRO A 213 0.00 4.51 -18.02
C PRO A 213 -0.40 3.15 -18.61
N PHE A 214 -1.07 3.21 -19.75
CA PHE A 214 -1.60 2.08 -20.49
C PHE A 214 -0.66 0.89 -20.60
N TYR A 215 -1.24 -0.31 -20.44
CA TYR A 215 -0.67 -1.59 -20.84
C TYR A 215 -1.79 -2.60 -21.16
N MET A 216 -1.46 -3.62 -21.93
CA MET A 216 -2.43 -4.60 -22.41
C MET A 216 -1.82 -5.99 -22.58
N ASP A 217 -2.60 -7.01 -22.19
CA ASP A 217 -2.33 -8.41 -22.48
C ASP A 217 -3.37 -8.99 -23.43
N ILE A 218 -2.92 -9.75 -24.41
CA ILE A 218 -3.77 -10.48 -25.33
C ILE A 218 -3.65 -11.98 -25.05
N ASN A 219 -4.78 -12.63 -24.82
CA ASN A 219 -4.89 -14.05 -24.55
C ASN A 219 -5.70 -14.74 -25.66
N LEU A 220 -5.41 -16.00 -25.93
CA LEU A 220 -6.10 -16.82 -26.90
C LEU A 220 -6.47 -18.17 -26.29
N LYS A 221 -7.71 -18.62 -26.52
CA LYS A 221 -8.17 -19.97 -26.21
C LYS A 221 -8.83 -20.56 -27.45
N ALA A 222 -8.41 -21.74 -27.82
CA ALA A 222 -9.05 -22.52 -28.88
C ALA A 222 -9.66 -23.80 -28.26
N SER A 223 -10.98 -23.98 -28.38
CA SER A 223 -11.65 -25.15 -27.83
C SER A 223 -12.39 -25.92 -28.94
N LYS A 224 -12.30 -27.22 -28.89
CA LYS A 224 -12.93 -28.14 -29.86
C LYS A 224 -13.80 -29.16 -29.15
N ARG A 225 -15.06 -29.22 -29.58
CA ARG A 225 -15.97 -30.29 -29.19
C ARG A 225 -15.76 -31.50 -30.09
N ILE A 226 -15.51 -32.66 -29.49
CA ILE A 226 -15.34 -33.96 -30.17
C ILE A 226 -16.47 -34.86 -29.72
N GLY A 227 -17.42 -35.11 -30.63
CA GLY A 227 -18.64 -35.86 -30.32
C GLY A 227 -19.50 -35.14 -29.25
N LYS A 228 -20.17 -35.92 -28.41
CA LYS A 228 -21.05 -35.41 -27.35
C LYS A 228 -20.35 -35.29 -25.99
N TYR A 229 -19.24 -35.98 -25.82
CA TYR A 229 -18.67 -36.28 -24.52
C TYR A 229 -17.33 -35.57 -24.22
N LEU A 230 -16.60 -35.14 -25.25
CA LEU A 230 -15.27 -34.57 -25.08
C LEU A 230 -15.18 -33.12 -25.56
N ASN A 231 -14.68 -32.24 -24.70
CA ASN A 231 -14.27 -30.91 -25.08
C ASN A 231 -12.79 -30.70 -24.72
N LEU A 232 -11.99 -30.45 -25.75
CA LEU A 232 -10.56 -30.11 -25.60
C LEU A 232 -10.39 -28.60 -25.79
N ALA A 233 -9.66 -27.98 -24.90
CA ALA A 233 -9.28 -26.59 -25.04
C ALA A 233 -7.77 -26.42 -24.87
N PHE A 234 -7.18 -25.63 -25.73
CA PHE A 234 -5.81 -25.17 -25.66
C PHE A 234 -5.80 -23.65 -25.48
N TYR A 235 -5.00 -23.13 -24.57
CA TYR A 235 -4.94 -21.70 -24.32
C TYR A 235 -3.53 -21.19 -24.21
N VAL A 236 -3.37 -19.92 -24.60
CA VAL A 236 -2.15 -19.15 -24.46
C VAL A 236 -2.52 -17.85 -23.76
N ASN A 237 -2.02 -17.68 -22.56
CA ASN A 237 -2.11 -16.39 -21.87
C ASN A 237 -0.88 -15.56 -22.21
N ARG A 238 -1.07 -14.23 -22.32
CA ARG A 238 -0.04 -13.29 -22.73
C ARG A 238 0.61 -13.64 -24.06
N LEU A 239 -0.20 -14.06 -25.03
CA LEU A 239 0.26 -14.29 -26.40
C LEU A 239 0.99 -13.06 -26.94
N LEU A 240 0.47 -11.86 -26.64
CA LEU A 240 1.09 -10.57 -26.88
C LEU A 240 0.89 -9.69 -25.64
N GLY A 241 1.97 -9.07 -25.19
CA GLY A 241 1.96 -8.05 -24.14
C GLY A 241 2.43 -6.72 -24.69
N ILE A 242 1.67 -5.66 -24.43
CA ILE A 242 2.01 -4.29 -24.79
C ILE A 242 2.24 -3.51 -23.51
N TYR A 243 3.50 -3.20 -23.22
CA TYR A 243 3.96 -2.56 -21.99
C TYR A 243 4.87 -1.38 -22.31
N PRO A 244 4.33 -0.25 -22.76
CA PRO A 244 5.17 0.92 -23.09
C PRO A 244 5.95 1.39 -21.87
N ASP A 245 7.21 1.73 -22.08
CA ASP A 245 8.01 2.43 -21.09
C ASP A 245 7.37 3.77 -20.72
N TYR A 246 7.57 4.25 -19.51
CA TYR A 246 7.07 5.54 -19.07
C TYR A 246 8.05 6.22 -18.12
N THR A 247 7.89 7.52 -17.94
CA THR A 247 8.72 8.28 -17.01
C THR A 247 7.95 8.56 -15.73
N LEU A 248 8.56 8.22 -14.60
CA LEU A 248 8.04 8.53 -13.27
C LEU A 248 9.04 9.40 -12.53
N ARG A 249 8.64 10.61 -12.16
CA ARG A 249 9.50 11.58 -11.46
C ARG A 249 10.87 11.77 -12.14
N GLY A 250 10.88 11.88 -13.45
CA GLY A 250 12.10 12.04 -14.24
C GLY A 250 12.91 10.76 -14.47
N VAL A 251 12.51 9.63 -13.89
CA VAL A 251 13.20 8.34 -14.04
C VAL A 251 12.44 7.46 -15.01
N LEU A 252 13.13 6.96 -16.04
CA LEU A 252 12.57 6.03 -17.01
C LEU A 252 12.26 4.68 -16.34
N GLN A 253 11.00 4.30 -16.39
CA GLN A 253 10.50 2.99 -15.96
C GLN A 253 10.38 2.09 -17.19
N ARG A 254 11.29 1.15 -17.33
CA ARG A 254 11.23 0.13 -18.37
C ARG A 254 10.28 -0.98 -17.95
N ARG A 255 9.44 -1.42 -18.88
CA ARG A 255 8.52 -2.52 -18.68
C ARG A 255 8.76 -3.62 -19.68
N THR A 256 8.78 -4.84 -19.21
CA THR A 256 8.82 -6.05 -20.06
C THR A 256 7.56 -6.84 -19.86
N SER A 257 6.99 -7.40 -20.93
CA SER A 257 5.92 -8.37 -20.79
C SER A 257 6.48 -9.65 -20.16
N GLU A 258 5.66 -10.28 -19.32
CA GLU A 258 5.98 -11.61 -18.85
C GLU A 258 5.86 -12.63 -20.00
N SER A 259 6.56 -13.75 -19.88
CA SER A 259 6.57 -14.81 -20.89
C SER A 259 5.16 -15.37 -21.14
N PRO A 260 4.83 -15.78 -22.36
CA PRO A 260 3.59 -16.49 -22.66
C PRO A 260 3.46 -17.77 -21.82
N TYR A 261 2.25 -18.01 -21.37
CA TYR A 261 1.91 -19.20 -20.61
C TYR A 261 0.91 -20.06 -21.40
N PHE A 262 1.20 -21.34 -21.53
CA PHE A 262 0.39 -22.31 -22.29
C PHE A 262 -0.28 -23.31 -21.37
N GLY A 263 -1.47 -23.75 -21.73
CA GLY A 263 -2.14 -24.81 -21.02
C GLY A 263 -3.17 -25.52 -21.89
N MET A 264 -3.59 -26.68 -21.40
CA MET A 264 -4.62 -27.51 -22.03
C MET A 264 -5.66 -27.94 -20.99
N GLU A 265 -6.91 -27.90 -21.37
CA GLU A 265 -8.03 -28.44 -20.60
C GLU A 265 -8.72 -29.55 -21.35
N MET A 266 -9.11 -30.59 -20.65
CA MET A 266 -9.93 -31.69 -21.19
C MET A 266 -11.14 -31.86 -20.27
N ASN A 267 -12.32 -31.69 -20.85
CA ASN A 267 -13.60 -31.88 -20.14
C ASN A 267 -14.33 -33.06 -20.74
N LEU A 268 -14.62 -34.07 -19.91
CA LEU A 268 -15.43 -35.23 -20.24
C LEU A 268 -16.81 -35.07 -19.59
N THR A 269 -17.87 -35.26 -20.37
CA THR A 269 -19.27 -35.26 -19.90
C THR A 269 -19.82 -36.68 -20.10
N PHE A 270 -20.23 -37.34 -19.04
CA PHE A 270 -20.78 -38.69 -19.06
C PHE A 270 -22.30 -38.69 -19.07
#